data_e86cc1cf602c8ed39286fea195986787
#
_entry.id   e86cc1cf602c8ed39286fea195986787
#
_cell.length_a   1.000
_cell.length_b   1.000
_cell.length_c   1.000
_cell.angle_alpha   90.00
_cell.angle_beta   90.00
_cell.angle_gamma   90.00
#
_symmetry.space_group_name_H-M   'P 1'
#
loop_
_entity.id
_entity.type
_entity.pdbx_description
1 polymer ?
#
loop_
_entity_poly.entity_id
_entity_poly.type
_entity_poly.pdbx_seq_one_letter_code
_entity_poly.pdbx_strand_id
1 'polypeptide(L)'
;LASALLCPIPALGLTKYLGINNGTGYNTDPAYVDRSIQHTKDLGLGAVRMGMDGVAGFTEGAGFDWSARDAVVDKYLAAGIKIHSPISARGHVNRDSNYEQWKANFRYFVRNVMTRYKGKIFYYIIDNEPDLDYGNGTMSAQECVDMTRIAYEAARSIDPQIRIESPPISGVESSLLNEMLDAGIDKVSDYIGIHAYGGQIADSRFGFPWKVLEQHGVRKPIAISESGSIASWCEGLEYEAEDCRRRWFAFFGQQLKRYGYDHALLFDLDSHDEWAVAPDFSPTKTYQQIKALRLNEPFTNGDFESDNNVETGWIPFEDGDTSTLKGASERVSFVRNDDSGAHGGGGYVKLNNGSTDPGKPLSVRRIASQLQKGKKVKLGAWLYVNGGATAILKALGYDNRDGDAEIEKASTKKNSWEYLEIEVPISKNWVVIELGTLGTGSSGDYVKWDDVSLN
;
A
#
# COMPACT_ATOMS: atom_id res chain seq x y z
N LEU A 1 33.36 23.10 6.52
CA LEU A 1 32.85 22.23 5.45
C LEU A 1 32.92 20.78 5.96
N ALA A 2 31.92 20.36 6.76
CA ALA A 2 31.79 19.01 7.21
C ALA A 2 30.90 18.29 6.17
N SER A 3 31.50 17.40 5.40
CA SER A 3 30.86 16.44 4.51
C SER A 3 30.04 15.50 5.37
N ALA A 4 28.73 15.69 5.42
CA ALA A 4 27.81 14.71 6.00
C ALA A 4 27.87 13.45 5.14
N LEU A 5 28.51 12.41 5.64
CA LEU A 5 28.43 11.05 5.15
C LEU A 5 26.95 10.64 5.20
N LEU A 6 26.28 10.71 4.06
CA LEU A 6 25.04 10.01 3.82
C LEU A 6 25.34 8.50 3.95
N CYS A 7 25.06 7.96 5.13
CA CYS A 7 25.00 6.51 5.29
C CYS A 7 24.07 5.96 4.22
N PRO A 8 24.49 5.01 3.39
CA PRO A 8 23.58 4.38 2.44
C PRO A 8 22.47 3.71 3.26
N ILE A 9 21.23 4.18 3.09
CA ILE A 9 20.07 3.50 3.63
C ILE A 9 20.06 2.12 3.00
N PRO A 10 20.22 1.04 3.76
CA PRO A 10 20.15 -0.31 3.17
C PRO A 10 18.81 -0.44 2.45
N ALA A 11 18.80 -1.14 1.33
CA ALA A 11 17.60 -1.45 0.56
C ALA A 11 16.62 -2.21 1.48
N LEU A 12 15.69 -1.46 2.08
CA LEU A 12 14.77 -1.96 3.08
C LEU A 12 13.58 -2.57 2.36
N GLY A 13 13.20 -3.79 2.73
CA GLY A 13 12.00 -4.43 2.27
C GLY A 13 10.75 -3.60 2.42
N LEU A 14 9.72 -3.92 1.66
CA LEU A 14 8.43 -3.24 1.72
C LEU A 14 7.89 -3.20 3.15
N THR A 15 8.13 -4.26 3.93
CA THR A 15 7.72 -4.36 5.33
C THR A 15 8.25 -3.23 6.23
N LYS A 16 9.32 -2.53 5.84
CA LYS A 16 9.80 -1.34 6.60
C LYS A 16 9.03 -0.06 6.26
N TYR A 17 8.34 -0.05 5.14
CA TYR A 17 7.43 1.04 4.74
C TYR A 17 5.98 0.73 5.08
N LEU A 18 5.69 -0.50 5.55
CA LEU A 18 4.38 -0.85 6.04
C LEU A 18 4.32 -0.67 7.56
N GLY A 19 3.21 -0.13 7.98
CA GLY A 19 2.79 -0.09 9.37
C GLY A 19 1.37 -0.65 9.50
N ILE A 20 0.82 -0.57 10.69
CA ILE A 20 -0.52 -1.07 10.96
C ILE A 20 -1.25 -0.15 11.92
N ASN A 21 -2.55 0.00 11.72
CA ASN A 21 -3.43 0.56 12.72
C ASN A 21 -3.67 -0.49 13.81
N ASN A 22 -3.66 -0.06 15.05
CA ASN A 22 -4.05 -0.87 16.18
C ASN A 22 -4.89 -0.03 17.14
N GLY A 23 -5.67 -0.67 17.97
CA GLY A 23 -6.54 0.00 18.93
C GLY A 23 -5.83 0.78 20.04
N THR A 24 -4.50 0.89 20.01
CA THR A 24 -3.73 1.57 21.10
C THR A 24 -3.97 3.08 21.20
N GLY A 25 -4.63 3.68 20.23
CA GLY A 25 -5.17 5.03 20.37
C GLY A 25 -6.19 5.13 21.51
N TYR A 26 -6.89 4.04 21.78
CA TYR A 26 -7.98 3.95 22.76
C TYR A 26 -7.65 3.01 23.92
N ASN A 27 -6.89 1.94 23.67
CA ASN A 27 -6.55 0.93 24.66
C ASN A 27 -5.10 1.08 25.13
N THR A 28 -4.91 1.48 26.38
CA THR A 28 -3.61 1.67 27.01
C THR A 28 -3.26 0.55 28.00
N ASP A 29 -4.05 -0.52 28.06
CA ASP A 29 -3.75 -1.69 28.89
C ASP A 29 -2.37 -2.26 28.52
N PRO A 30 -1.45 -2.44 29.49
CA PRO A 30 -0.10 -2.88 29.21
C PRO A 30 0.00 -4.24 28.51
N ALA A 31 -0.91 -5.18 28.84
CA ALA A 31 -0.89 -6.51 28.24
C ALA A 31 -1.42 -6.48 26.78
N TYR A 32 -2.39 -5.61 26.51
CA TYR A 32 -2.87 -5.33 25.16
C TYR A 32 -1.75 -4.73 24.30
N VAL A 33 -1.06 -3.71 24.81
CA VAL A 33 0.04 -3.04 24.11
C VAL A 33 1.19 -4.01 23.83
N ASP A 34 1.53 -4.87 24.77
CA ASP A 34 2.59 -5.88 24.59
C ASP A 34 2.23 -6.89 23.50
N ARG A 35 0.98 -7.37 23.41
CA ARG A 35 0.52 -8.23 22.32
C ARG A 35 0.54 -7.51 20.98
N SER A 36 0.07 -6.28 20.94
CA SER A 36 0.09 -5.47 19.70
C SER A 36 1.52 -5.27 19.18
N ILE A 37 2.48 -4.96 20.05
CA ILE A 37 3.90 -4.87 19.72
C ILE A 37 4.43 -6.20 19.18
N GLN A 38 4.09 -7.31 19.84
CA GLN A 38 4.54 -8.65 19.42
C GLN A 38 4.05 -8.97 18.02
N HIS A 39 2.77 -8.74 17.71
CA HIS A 39 2.20 -9.00 16.38
C HIS A 39 2.76 -8.04 15.31
N THR A 40 2.93 -6.77 15.61
CA THR A 40 3.56 -5.81 14.70
C THR A 40 4.97 -6.27 14.31
N LYS A 41 5.76 -6.75 15.27
CA LYS A 41 7.10 -7.32 15.02
C LYS A 41 7.05 -8.64 14.25
N ASP A 42 6.12 -9.52 14.59
CA ASP A 42 5.96 -10.81 13.90
C ASP A 42 5.58 -10.61 12.43
N LEU A 43 4.74 -9.63 12.13
CA LEU A 43 4.43 -9.20 10.77
C LEU A 43 5.63 -8.53 10.06
N GLY A 44 6.67 -8.16 10.77
CA GLY A 44 7.84 -7.45 10.23
C GLY A 44 7.56 -5.99 9.90
N LEU A 45 6.53 -5.39 10.49
CA LEU A 45 6.12 -4.01 10.24
C LEU A 45 6.97 -3.01 11.03
N GLY A 46 7.25 -1.86 10.43
CA GLY A 46 8.15 -0.85 11.00
C GLY A 46 7.46 0.30 11.73
N ALA A 47 6.14 0.40 11.62
CA ALA A 47 5.37 1.51 12.18
C ALA A 47 4.00 1.07 12.70
N VAL A 48 3.46 1.88 13.62
CA VAL A 48 2.10 1.79 14.10
C VAL A 48 1.40 3.14 13.94
N ARG A 49 0.14 3.14 13.55
CA ARG A 49 -0.71 4.32 13.61
C ARG A 49 -1.41 4.35 14.96
N MET A 50 -1.13 5.39 15.72
CA MET A 50 -1.61 5.54 17.09
C MET A 50 -2.04 6.98 17.35
N GLY A 51 -3.33 7.22 17.58
CA GLY A 51 -3.88 8.54 17.91
C GLY A 51 -3.44 9.06 19.26
N MET A 52 -3.53 10.39 19.40
CA MET A 52 -3.35 11.09 20.69
C MET A 52 -4.69 11.32 21.37
N ASP A 53 -5.74 10.63 20.96
CA ASP A 53 -7.04 10.67 21.62
C ASP A 53 -6.92 10.19 23.07
N GLY A 54 -7.75 10.77 23.93
CA GLY A 54 -7.74 10.44 25.36
C GLY A 54 -6.70 11.17 26.20
N VAL A 55 -5.77 11.96 25.60
CA VAL A 55 -5.04 12.95 26.38
C VAL A 55 -5.97 14.16 26.58
N ALA A 56 -6.27 14.49 27.83
CA ALA A 56 -7.02 15.71 28.16
C ALA A 56 -6.27 16.96 27.67
N GLY A 57 -6.94 18.08 27.54
CA GLY A 57 -6.25 19.36 27.34
C GLY A 57 -6.39 19.98 25.95
N PHE A 58 -7.43 19.61 25.17
CA PHE A 58 -7.66 20.24 23.87
C PHE A 58 -8.01 21.73 23.98
N THR A 59 -8.67 22.17 25.05
CA THR A 59 -8.99 23.58 25.27
C THR A 59 -7.78 24.34 25.76
N GLU A 60 -7.52 25.52 25.20
CA GLU A 60 -6.43 26.39 25.61
C GLU A 60 -6.43 26.63 27.13
N GLY A 61 -5.28 26.39 27.76
CA GLY A 61 -5.12 26.48 29.21
C GLY A 61 -5.55 25.27 30.01
N ALA A 62 -6.15 24.23 29.40
CA ALA A 62 -6.43 22.98 30.07
C ALA A 62 -5.15 22.18 30.34
N GLY A 63 -5.16 21.38 31.42
CA GLY A 63 -4.07 20.45 31.74
C GLY A 63 -4.14 19.20 30.86
N PHE A 64 -3.00 18.52 30.75
CA PHE A 64 -2.87 17.23 30.04
C PHE A 64 -2.60 16.11 31.02
N ASP A 65 -3.20 14.94 30.78
CA ASP A 65 -2.77 13.68 31.41
C ASP A 65 -1.99 12.83 30.37
N TRP A 66 -0.71 12.76 30.56
CA TRP A 66 0.20 12.03 29.66
C TRP A 66 0.52 10.61 30.13
N SER A 67 0.14 10.25 31.36
CA SER A 67 0.67 9.08 32.07
C SER A 67 0.50 7.78 31.29
N ALA A 68 -0.73 7.49 30.86
CA ALA A 68 -1.02 6.28 30.09
C ALA A 68 -0.40 6.33 28.69
N ARG A 69 -0.41 7.49 28.04
CA ARG A 69 0.10 7.65 26.68
C ARG A 69 1.62 7.55 26.62
N ASP A 70 2.32 8.14 27.59
CA ASP A 70 3.78 8.03 27.70
C ASP A 70 4.22 6.59 27.78
N ALA A 71 3.54 5.78 28.61
CA ALA A 71 3.88 4.37 28.76
C ALA A 71 3.74 3.58 27.44
N VAL A 72 2.70 3.87 26.66
CA VAL A 72 2.48 3.25 25.35
C VAL A 72 3.56 3.69 24.35
N VAL A 73 3.81 4.99 24.25
CA VAL A 73 4.85 5.55 23.35
C VAL A 73 6.21 4.93 23.66
N ASP A 74 6.61 4.89 24.92
CA ASP A 74 7.91 4.37 25.32
C ASP A 74 8.05 2.87 25.02
N LYS A 75 6.98 2.08 25.17
CA LYS A 75 6.98 0.64 24.81
C LYS A 75 7.19 0.44 23.29
N TYR A 76 6.47 1.15 22.44
CA TYR A 76 6.64 1.03 20.98
C TYR A 76 8.05 1.44 20.54
N LEU A 77 8.56 2.55 21.05
CA LEU A 77 9.90 3.03 20.70
C LEU A 77 10.99 2.08 21.21
N ALA A 78 10.85 1.53 22.41
CA ALA A 78 11.77 0.50 22.93
C ALA A 78 11.75 -0.77 22.08
N ALA A 79 10.64 -1.08 21.43
CA ALA A 79 10.51 -2.20 20.50
C ALA A 79 11.07 -1.89 19.09
N GLY A 80 11.53 -0.65 18.83
CA GLY A 80 12.02 -0.20 17.53
C GLY A 80 10.91 0.12 16.51
N ILE A 81 9.66 0.24 16.95
CA ILE A 81 8.50 0.53 16.11
C ILE A 81 8.25 2.05 16.12
N LYS A 82 8.17 2.65 14.93
CA LYS A 82 7.85 4.07 14.76
C LYS A 82 6.37 4.33 15.01
N ILE A 83 6.05 5.54 15.45
CA ILE A 83 4.68 5.97 15.66
C ILE A 83 4.32 7.02 14.62
N HIS A 84 3.25 6.76 13.85
CA HIS A 84 2.56 7.72 13.02
C HIS A 84 1.29 8.15 13.76
N SER A 85 1.25 9.42 14.16
CA SER A 85 0.22 9.88 15.09
C SER A 85 -0.81 10.76 14.41
N PRO A 86 -2.05 10.30 14.25
CA PRO A 86 -3.15 11.20 13.88
C PRO A 86 -3.42 12.20 15.00
N ILE A 87 -3.69 13.44 14.59
CA ILE A 87 -4.08 14.55 15.44
C ILE A 87 -5.28 15.22 14.80
N SER A 88 -6.46 15.12 15.44
CA SER A 88 -7.70 15.72 14.96
C SER A 88 -8.22 16.80 15.88
N ALA A 89 -8.99 17.72 15.31
CA ALA A 89 -9.70 18.75 16.03
C ALA A 89 -11.22 18.69 15.84
N ARG A 90 -11.73 17.87 14.91
CA ARG A 90 -13.14 17.93 14.48
C ARG A 90 -14.15 17.71 15.60
N GLY A 91 -13.89 16.81 16.53
CA GLY A 91 -14.82 16.41 17.57
C GLY A 91 -14.76 17.22 18.86
N HIS A 92 -13.82 18.13 19.02
CA HIS A 92 -13.50 18.70 20.33
C HIS A 92 -14.05 20.10 20.61
N VAL A 93 -14.41 20.88 19.57
CA VAL A 93 -14.93 22.26 19.72
C VAL A 93 -15.94 22.55 18.62
N ASN A 94 -16.92 23.37 18.91
CA ASN A 94 -17.87 23.82 17.91
C ASN A 94 -17.18 24.73 16.89
N ARG A 95 -16.67 24.14 15.82
CA ARG A 95 -15.98 24.79 14.72
C ARG A 95 -16.81 25.89 14.08
N ASP A 96 -18.10 25.64 13.91
CA ASP A 96 -19.01 26.52 13.17
C ASP A 96 -19.37 27.77 13.95
N SER A 97 -19.32 27.73 15.30
CA SER A 97 -19.68 28.87 16.13
C SER A 97 -18.54 29.85 16.43
N ASN A 98 -17.31 29.40 16.46
CA ASN A 98 -16.13 30.23 16.72
C ASN A 98 -14.86 29.62 16.15
N TYR A 99 -14.66 29.81 14.84
CA TYR A 99 -13.55 29.25 14.09
C TYR A 99 -12.17 29.69 14.59
N GLU A 100 -12.02 30.97 15.00
CA GLU A 100 -10.74 31.45 15.53
C GLU A 100 -10.38 30.79 16.86
N GLN A 101 -11.35 30.62 17.76
CA GLN A 101 -11.12 29.92 19.02
C GLN A 101 -10.80 28.43 18.77
N TRP A 102 -11.47 27.80 17.80
CA TRP A 102 -11.17 26.43 17.41
C TRP A 102 -9.72 26.30 16.91
N LYS A 103 -9.23 27.21 16.06
CA LYS A 103 -7.84 27.24 15.63
C LYS A 103 -6.87 27.50 16.80
N ALA A 104 -7.22 28.34 17.75
CA ALA A 104 -6.40 28.60 18.93
C ALA A 104 -6.27 27.35 19.81
N ASN A 105 -7.38 26.65 20.06
CA ASN A 105 -7.38 25.39 20.79
C ASN A 105 -6.56 24.31 20.09
N PHE A 106 -6.71 24.18 18.78
CA PHE A 106 -5.90 23.21 18.00
C PHE A 106 -4.41 23.53 18.06
N ARG A 107 -4.05 24.81 17.93
CA ARG A 107 -2.66 25.27 18.09
C ARG A 107 -2.08 24.94 19.46
N TYR A 108 -2.86 25.16 20.50
CA TYR A 108 -2.47 24.81 21.87
C TYR A 108 -2.23 23.31 22.01
N PHE A 109 -3.18 22.49 21.56
CA PHE A 109 -3.08 21.02 21.61
C PHE A 109 -1.84 20.50 20.86
N VAL A 110 -1.71 20.86 19.59
CA VAL A 110 -0.60 20.42 18.72
C VAL A 110 0.75 20.76 19.32
N ARG A 111 0.91 22.01 19.81
CA ARG A 111 2.18 22.43 20.40
C ARG A 111 2.53 21.63 21.65
N ASN A 112 1.56 21.33 22.49
CA ASN A 112 1.80 20.52 23.69
C ASN A 112 2.16 19.08 23.32
N VAL A 113 1.43 18.44 22.41
CA VAL A 113 1.71 17.07 21.93
C VAL A 113 3.11 16.99 21.32
N MET A 114 3.42 17.87 20.36
CA MET A 114 4.73 17.85 19.68
C MET A 114 5.89 18.18 20.60
N THR A 115 5.69 19.07 21.58
CA THR A 115 6.71 19.38 22.58
C THR A 115 6.93 18.20 23.53
N ARG A 116 5.84 17.53 23.98
CA ARG A 116 5.93 16.36 24.85
C ARG A 116 6.69 15.23 24.22
N TYR A 117 6.44 14.96 22.92
CA TYR A 117 7.04 13.84 22.21
C TYR A 117 8.17 14.25 21.25
N LYS A 118 8.79 15.42 21.49
CA LYS A 118 9.99 15.83 20.74
C LYS A 118 11.09 14.77 20.83
N GLY A 119 11.65 14.42 19.67
CA GLY A 119 12.66 13.36 19.57
C GLY A 119 12.12 11.94 19.74
N LYS A 120 10.80 11.76 19.90
CA LYS A 120 10.13 10.47 20.06
C LYS A 120 9.18 10.18 18.89
N ILE A 121 8.29 11.11 18.55
CA ILE A 121 7.35 10.98 17.43
C ILE A 121 7.73 11.98 16.36
N PHE A 122 8.04 11.47 15.18
CA PHE A 122 8.50 12.28 14.04
C PHE A 122 7.48 12.36 12.91
N TYR A 123 6.31 11.73 13.03
CA TYR A 123 5.32 11.67 11.98
C TYR A 123 3.92 11.94 12.54
N TYR A 124 3.30 13.00 12.04
CA TYR A 124 1.95 13.37 12.44
C TYR A 124 1.03 13.46 11.22
N ILE A 125 -0.13 12.83 11.34
CA ILE A 125 -1.20 12.81 10.35
C ILE A 125 -2.25 13.82 10.81
N ILE A 126 -2.64 14.75 9.97
CA ILE A 126 -3.61 15.77 10.36
C ILE A 126 -5.01 15.32 10.03
N ASP A 127 -5.86 15.22 11.05
CA ASP A 127 -7.24 14.75 10.92
C ASP A 127 -7.39 13.33 10.32
N ASN A 128 -8.61 12.97 9.93
CA ASN A 128 -8.98 11.70 9.31
C ASN A 128 -10.19 11.91 8.39
N GLU A 129 -10.03 11.60 7.10
CA GLU A 129 -11.10 11.63 6.09
C GLU A 129 -12.01 12.87 6.19
N PRO A 130 -11.47 14.07 5.93
CA PRO A 130 -12.20 15.32 6.04
C PRO A 130 -13.37 15.43 5.06
N ASP A 131 -13.40 14.62 4.03
CA ASP A 131 -14.45 14.50 3.03
C ASP A 131 -15.63 13.60 3.47
N LEU A 132 -15.53 12.93 4.62
CA LEU A 132 -16.61 12.16 5.22
C LEU A 132 -17.20 12.84 6.44
N ASP A 133 -18.54 12.75 6.59
CA ASP A 133 -19.24 13.20 7.78
C ASP A 133 -19.41 12.07 8.80
N TYR A 134 -18.64 12.13 9.86
CA TYR A 134 -18.75 11.23 11.02
C TYR A 134 -19.62 11.80 12.16
N GLY A 135 -20.58 12.66 11.82
CA GLY A 135 -21.42 13.37 12.78
C GLY A 135 -20.87 14.74 13.25
N ASN A 136 -19.71 15.14 12.69
CA ASN A 136 -19.07 16.44 12.96
C ASN A 136 -18.97 17.32 11.70
N GLY A 137 -19.69 16.97 10.64
CA GLY A 137 -19.62 17.59 9.32
C GLY A 137 -18.32 17.28 8.57
N THR A 138 -18.34 17.53 7.27
CA THR A 138 -17.13 17.51 6.43
C THR A 138 -16.29 18.77 6.66
N MET A 139 -15.05 18.77 6.17
CA MET A 139 -14.19 19.95 6.20
C MET A 139 -14.00 20.52 4.79
N SER A 140 -13.97 21.83 4.68
CA SER A 140 -13.55 22.49 3.45
C SER A 140 -12.04 22.37 3.25
N ALA A 141 -11.57 22.53 2.00
CA ALA A 141 -10.17 22.56 1.68
C ALA A 141 -9.39 23.63 2.48
N GLN A 142 -10.01 24.81 2.70
CA GLN A 142 -9.38 25.88 3.49
C GLN A 142 -9.19 25.49 4.95
N GLU A 143 -10.17 24.83 5.57
CA GLU A 143 -10.05 24.31 6.94
C GLU A 143 -8.94 23.25 7.05
N CYS A 144 -8.84 22.33 6.07
CA CYS A 144 -7.76 21.37 5.98
C CYS A 144 -6.38 22.06 5.91
N VAL A 145 -6.26 23.10 5.09
CA VAL A 145 -5.00 23.88 4.96
C VAL A 145 -4.69 24.63 6.25
N ASP A 146 -5.68 25.25 6.91
CA ASP A 146 -5.46 26.00 8.16
C ASP A 146 -4.97 25.08 9.29
N MET A 147 -5.59 23.91 9.48
CA MET A 147 -5.13 22.91 10.45
C MET A 147 -3.71 22.44 10.15
N THR A 148 -3.48 22.08 8.91
CA THR A 148 -2.16 21.57 8.49
C THR A 148 -1.08 22.65 8.68
N ARG A 149 -1.36 23.90 8.37
CA ARG A 149 -0.48 25.04 8.59
C ARG A 149 -0.13 25.21 10.06
N ILE A 150 -1.13 25.15 10.95
CA ILE A 150 -0.92 25.24 12.40
C ILE A 150 0.05 24.15 12.87
N ALA A 151 -0.16 22.91 12.42
CA ALA A 151 0.69 21.79 12.79
C ALA A 151 2.10 21.91 12.18
N TYR A 152 2.19 22.33 10.91
CA TYR A 152 3.46 22.52 10.20
C TYR A 152 4.34 23.61 10.85
N GLU A 153 3.75 24.75 11.18
CA GLU A 153 4.46 25.84 11.87
C GLU A 153 4.92 25.41 13.27
N ALA A 154 4.09 24.71 14.02
CA ALA A 154 4.48 24.13 15.31
C ALA A 154 5.64 23.15 15.15
N ALA A 155 5.56 22.22 14.20
CA ALA A 155 6.62 21.26 13.92
C ALA A 155 7.96 21.96 13.59
N ARG A 156 7.94 22.94 12.66
CA ARG A 156 9.16 23.68 12.28
C ARG A 156 9.79 24.44 13.46
N SER A 157 8.96 24.94 14.40
CA SER A 157 9.44 25.66 15.58
C SER A 157 9.96 24.76 16.69
N ILE A 158 9.44 23.53 16.82
CA ILE A 158 9.78 22.59 17.90
C ILE A 158 10.90 21.65 17.49
N ASP A 159 10.77 21.00 16.34
CA ASP A 159 11.74 20.07 15.78
C ASP A 159 11.58 19.96 14.26
N PRO A 160 12.53 20.44 13.45
CA PRO A 160 12.44 20.41 12.00
C PRO A 160 12.49 18.98 11.40
N GLN A 161 12.78 17.96 12.19
CA GLN A 161 12.71 16.55 11.75
C GLN A 161 11.28 16.01 11.73
N ILE A 162 10.35 16.66 12.43
CA ILE A 162 8.93 16.26 12.39
C ILE A 162 8.39 16.39 10.97
N ARG A 163 7.64 15.40 10.54
CA ARG A 163 6.95 15.32 9.25
C ARG A 163 5.46 15.44 9.45
N ILE A 164 4.85 16.25 8.59
CA ILE A 164 3.40 16.51 8.60
C ILE A 164 2.79 15.93 7.33
N GLU A 165 1.86 15.01 7.52
CA GLU A 165 0.97 14.51 6.48
C GLU A 165 -0.28 15.39 6.44
N SER A 166 -0.72 15.77 5.24
CA SER A 166 -2.00 16.47 5.05
C SER A 166 -3.16 15.59 5.53
N PRO A 167 -4.35 16.15 5.79
CA PRO A 167 -5.52 15.34 6.04
C PRO A 167 -5.70 14.29 4.95
N PRO A 168 -5.72 12.99 5.31
CA PRO A 168 -5.91 11.95 4.31
C PRO A 168 -7.36 11.93 3.84
N ILE A 169 -7.55 12.00 2.52
CA ILE A 169 -8.88 11.85 1.91
C ILE A 169 -9.33 10.38 1.97
N SER A 170 -10.66 10.14 2.01
CA SER A 170 -11.25 8.81 2.22
C SER A 170 -11.04 7.82 1.07
N GLY A 171 -10.41 8.24 -0.02
CA GLY A 171 -10.11 7.39 -1.17
C GLY A 171 -9.21 8.06 -2.18
N VAL A 172 -8.84 7.33 -3.20
CA VAL A 172 -7.87 7.79 -4.19
C VAL A 172 -8.43 8.83 -5.19
N GLU A 173 -9.75 8.99 -5.29
CA GLU A 173 -10.42 9.81 -6.31
C GLU A 173 -11.29 10.95 -5.74
N SER A 174 -11.05 11.36 -4.49
CA SER A 174 -11.81 12.46 -3.88
C SER A 174 -11.49 13.81 -4.53
N SER A 175 -12.52 14.61 -4.82
CA SER A 175 -12.37 15.97 -5.36
C SER A 175 -11.66 16.90 -4.38
N LEU A 176 -11.77 16.63 -3.09
CA LEU A 176 -11.15 17.43 -2.03
C LEU A 176 -9.62 17.52 -2.19
N LEU A 177 -8.98 16.52 -2.79
CA LEU A 177 -7.53 16.57 -3.07
C LEU A 177 -7.19 17.75 -4.01
N ASN A 178 -7.96 17.93 -5.10
CA ASN A 178 -7.77 19.05 -6.02
C ASN A 178 -7.97 20.39 -5.28
N GLU A 179 -9.04 20.51 -4.52
CA GLU A 179 -9.41 21.72 -3.77
C GLU A 179 -8.34 22.07 -2.72
N MET A 180 -7.80 21.07 -2.01
CA MET A 180 -6.70 21.28 -1.05
C MET A 180 -5.42 21.73 -1.73
N LEU A 181 -5.09 21.21 -2.91
CA LEU A 181 -3.92 21.63 -3.69
C LEU A 181 -4.08 23.06 -4.21
N ASP A 182 -5.26 23.42 -4.70
CA ASP A 182 -5.58 24.81 -5.08
C ASP A 182 -5.45 25.77 -3.90
N ALA A 183 -5.84 25.34 -2.70
CA ALA A 183 -5.71 26.12 -1.47
C ALA A 183 -4.26 26.12 -0.90
N GLY A 184 -3.34 25.34 -1.47
CA GLY A 184 -1.92 25.34 -1.14
C GLY A 184 -1.51 24.40 -0.01
N ILE A 185 -2.16 23.25 0.13
CA ILE A 185 -1.82 22.22 1.13
C ILE A 185 -0.38 21.72 0.97
N ASP A 186 0.12 21.67 -0.26
CA ASP A 186 1.49 21.26 -0.59
C ASP A 186 2.55 22.16 0.06
N LYS A 187 2.24 23.42 0.35
CA LYS A 187 3.15 24.38 0.97
C LYS A 187 3.28 24.23 2.47
N VAL A 188 2.32 23.53 3.09
CA VAL A 188 2.22 23.38 4.55
C VAL A 188 2.19 21.91 5.00
N SER A 189 2.53 20.97 4.14
CA SER A 189 2.68 19.55 4.45
C SER A 189 3.99 19.00 3.90
N ASP A 190 4.51 17.94 4.51
CA ASP A 190 5.64 17.18 3.98
C ASP A 190 5.16 16.02 3.08
N TYR A 191 3.97 15.50 3.35
CA TYR A 191 3.32 14.41 2.63
C TYR A 191 1.87 14.76 2.28
N ILE A 192 1.40 14.22 1.17
CA ILE A 192 -0.03 14.21 0.84
C ILE A 192 -0.61 12.89 1.34
N GLY A 193 -1.64 12.96 2.18
CA GLY A 193 -2.32 11.82 2.77
C GLY A 193 -3.50 11.35 1.92
N ILE A 194 -3.64 10.04 1.78
CA ILE A 194 -4.82 9.38 1.23
C ILE A 194 -5.13 8.09 1.98
N HIS A 195 -6.37 7.60 1.86
CA HIS A 195 -6.73 6.23 2.17
C HIS A 195 -6.97 5.44 0.89
N ALA A 196 -6.79 4.11 0.94
CA ALA A 196 -6.97 3.25 -0.22
C ALA A 196 -7.55 1.90 0.19
N TYR A 197 -8.82 1.66 -0.14
CA TYR A 197 -9.53 0.47 0.27
C TYR A 197 -10.08 -0.31 -0.93
N GLY A 198 -10.15 -1.64 -0.81
CA GLY A 198 -10.79 -2.53 -1.78
C GLY A 198 -10.36 -2.25 -3.23
N GLY A 199 -11.33 -2.06 -4.12
CA GLY A 199 -11.11 -1.82 -5.55
C GLY A 199 -10.37 -0.52 -5.92
N GLN A 200 -10.08 0.36 -4.97
CA GLN A 200 -9.34 1.60 -5.23
C GLN A 200 -7.87 1.36 -5.60
N ILE A 201 -7.34 0.16 -5.35
CA ILE A 201 -5.96 -0.21 -5.72
C ILE A 201 -5.82 -0.71 -7.16
N ALA A 202 -6.90 -0.74 -7.94
CA ALA A 202 -6.85 -1.10 -9.37
C ALA A 202 -5.99 -0.10 -10.16
N ASP A 203 -5.32 -0.58 -11.20
CA ASP A 203 -4.38 0.21 -12.01
C ASP A 203 -4.98 1.54 -12.52
N SER A 204 -6.22 1.52 -12.98
CA SER A 204 -6.90 2.70 -13.50
C SER A 204 -7.16 3.80 -12.47
N ARG A 205 -7.14 3.44 -11.18
CA ARG A 205 -7.50 4.32 -10.06
C ARG A 205 -6.32 4.66 -9.16
N PHE A 206 -5.47 3.69 -8.86
CA PHE A 206 -4.41 3.84 -7.86
C PHE A 206 -3.33 4.86 -8.27
N GLY A 207 -3.17 5.13 -9.54
CA GLY A 207 -2.30 6.21 -10.06
C GLY A 207 -2.93 7.60 -10.03
N PHE A 208 -4.25 7.71 -9.75
CA PHE A 208 -4.97 8.98 -9.87
C PHE A 208 -4.40 10.11 -8.97
N PRO A 209 -4.07 9.90 -7.68
CA PRO A 209 -3.50 10.96 -6.86
C PRO A 209 -2.20 11.55 -7.43
N TRP A 210 -1.36 10.73 -8.05
CA TRP A 210 -0.14 11.19 -8.72
C TRP A 210 -0.44 12.09 -9.92
N LYS A 211 -1.46 11.75 -10.73
CA LYS A 211 -1.90 12.59 -11.86
C LYS A 211 -2.43 13.94 -11.39
N VAL A 212 -3.17 13.95 -10.28
CA VAL A 212 -3.65 15.19 -9.67
C VAL A 212 -2.47 16.07 -9.22
N LEU A 213 -1.49 15.51 -8.52
CA LEU A 213 -0.30 16.26 -8.11
C LEU A 213 0.47 16.82 -9.32
N GLU A 214 0.61 16.04 -10.38
CA GLU A 214 1.28 16.47 -11.62
C GLU A 214 0.54 17.64 -12.29
N GLN A 215 -0.79 17.59 -12.37
CA GLN A 215 -1.62 18.67 -12.91
C GLN A 215 -1.42 20.00 -12.16
N HIS A 216 -1.18 19.93 -10.85
CA HIS A 216 -0.87 21.10 -10.00
C HIS A 216 0.64 21.45 -9.96
N GLY A 217 1.49 20.72 -10.69
CA GLY A 217 2.95 20.92 -10.67
C GLY A 217 3.60 20.58 -9.33
N VAL A 218 2.94 19.78 -8.50
CA VAL A 218 3.37 19.45 -7.14
C VAL A 218 4.20 18.16 -7.15
N ARG A 219 5.33 18.19 -6.44
CA ARG A 219 6.25 17.04 -6.27
C ARG A 219 6.41 16.70 -4.79
N LYS A 220 5.35 16.21 -4.18
CA LYS A 220 5.35 15.72 -2.80
C LYS A 220 5.21 14.20 -2.77
N PRO A 221 5.83 13.51 -1.81
CA PRO A 221 5.53 12.11 -1.58
C PRO A 221 4.07 11.95 -1.12
N ILE A 222 3.45 10.85 -1.53
CA ILE A 222 2.11 10.47 -1.08
C ILE A 222 2.24 9.33 -0.08
N ALA A 223 1.51 9.45 1.03
CA ALA A 223 1.38 8.44 2.06
C ALA A 223 -0.04 7.86 2.08
N ILE A 224 -0.15 6.58 2.41
CA ILE A 224 -1.43 5.90 2.61
C ILE A 224 -1.56 5.61 4.10
N SER A 225 -2.31 6.42 4.83
CA SER A 225 -2.42 6.28 6.29
C SER A 225 -3.49 5.31 6.75
N GLU A 226 -4.31 4.80 5.83
CA GLU A 226 -5.16 3.62 6.02
C GLU A 226 -5.35 2.87 4.71
N SER A 227 -5.33 1.53 4.80
CA SER A 227 -5.60 0.67 3.66
C SER A 227 -6.05 -0.72 4.12
N GLY A 228 -6.98 -1.31 3.39
CA GLY A 228 -7.48 -2.63 3.76
C GLY A 228 -8.50 -3.19 2.78
N SER A 229 -8.88 -4.43 3.06
CA SER A 229 -9.98 -5.13 2.40
C SER A 229 -10.69 -5.99 3.43
N ILE A 230 -11.99 -6.15 3.28
CA ILE A 230 -12.83 -6.94 4.18
C ILE A 230 -13.36 -8.19 3.49
N ALA A 231 -13.73 -9.17 4.30
CA ALA A 231 -14.20 -10.46 3.83
C ALA A 231 -15.52 -10.33 3.04
N SER A 232 -16.43 -9.47 3.47
CA SER A 232 -17.72 -9.26 2.82
C SER A 232 -17.59 -8.71 1.38
N TRP A 233 -16.52 -8.00 1.04
CA TRP A 233 -16.27 -7.59 -0.36
C TRP A 233 -15.89 -8.77 -1.27
N CYS A 234 -15.63 -9.91 -0.68
CA CYS A 234 -15.31 -11.15 -1.36
C CYS A 234 -16.50 -12.13 -1.43
N GLU A 235 -17.66 -11.76 -0.88
CA GLU A 235 -18.85 -12.60 -0.91
C GLU A 235 -19.35 -12.85 -2.34
N GLY A 236 -19.85 -14.04 -2.58
CA GLY A 236 -20.31 -14.48 -3.90
C GLY A 236 -19.18 -14.84 -4.86
N LEU A 237 -17.94 -14.89 -4.39
CA LEU A 237 -16.82 -15.48 -5.09
C LEU A 237 -16.76 -16.98 -4.80
N GLU A 238 -16.21 -17.76 -5.74
CA GLU A 238 -15.95 -19.20 -5.54
C GLU A 238 -14.84 -19.48 -4.50
N TYR A 239 -14.24 -18.42 -3.92
CA TYR A 239 -13.19 -18.49 -2.92
C TYR A 239 -13.73 -18.30 -1.51
N GLU A 240 -13.04 -18.90 -0.56
CA GLU A 240 -13.16 -18.45 0.81
C GLU A 240 -12.79 -16.94 0.89
N ALA A 241 -13.61 -16.16 1.59
CA ALA A 241 -13.43 -14.72 1.72
C ALA A 241 -12.03 -14.33 2.18
N GLU A 242 -11.42 -15.14 3.05
CA GLU A 242 -10.07 -14.91 3.55
C GLU A 242 -8.97 -15.10 2.46
N ASP A 243 -9.18 -16.01 1.51
CA ASP A 243 -8.25 -16.15 0.37
C ASP A 243 -8.31 -14.96 -0.58
N CYS A 244 -9.49 -14.37 -0.75
CA CYS A 244 -9.67 -13.12 -1.48
C CYS A 244 -8.91 -11.97 -0.79
N ARG A 245 -9.10 -11.77 0.53
CA ARG A 245 -8.37 -10.77 1.32
C ARG A 245 -6.86 -10.95 1.21
N ARG A 246 -6.37 -12.17 1.38
CA ARG A 246 -4.96 -12.51 1.25
C ARG A 246 -4.37 -12.08 -0.10
N ARG A 247 -5.09 -12.32 -1.20
CA ARG A 247 -4.70 -11.91 -2.55
C ARG A 247 -4.69 -10.39 -2.70
N TRP A 248 -5.69 -9.70 -2.11
CA TRP A 248 -5.73 -8.25 -2.11
C TRP A 248 -4.48 -7.64 -1.48
N PHE A 249 -4.08 -8.09 -0.28
CA PHE A 249 -2.88 -7.58 0.39
C PHE A 249 -1.60 -7.83 -0.42
N ALA A 250 -1.51 -8.98 -1.07
CA ALA A 250 -0.37 -9.27 -1.93
C ALA A 250 -0.32 -8.34 -3.15
N PHE A 251 -1.47 -8.10 -3.80
CA PHE A 251 -1.59 -7.16 -4.91
C PHE A 251 -1.31 -5.71 -4.47
N PHE A 252 -1.87 -5.29 -3.32
CA PHE A 252 -1.61 -3.97 -2.74
C PHE A 252 -0.11 -3.70 -2.56
N GLY A 253 0.63 -4.67 -2.05
CA GLY A 253 2.08 -4.54 -1.90
C GLY A 253 2.80 -4.32 -3.25
N GLN A 254 2.35 -4.97 -4.33
CA GLN A 254 2.87 -4.73 -5.67
C GLN A 254 2.55 -3.31 -6.16
N GLN A 255 1.31 -2.87 -5.99
CA GLN A 255 0.85 -1.55 -6.41
C GLN A 255 1.56 -0.42 -5.66
N LEU A 256 1.79 -0.56 -4.36
CA LEU A 256 2.58 0.40 -3.58
C LEU A 256 3.94 0.66 -4.21
N LYS A 257 4.62 -0.40 -4.63
CA LYS A 257 5.93 -0.27 -5.28
C LYS A 257 5.81 0.31 -6.69
N ARG A 258 4.88 -0.20 -7.48
CA ARG A 258 4.67 0.24 -8.86
C ARG A 258 4.46 1.75 -8.93
N TYR A 259 3.56 2.27 -8.12
CA TYR A 259 3.21 3.70 -8.10
C TYR A 259 4.12 4.55 -7.21
N GLY A 260 5.00 3.94 -6.43
CA GLY A 260 6.00 4.67 -5.65
C GLY A 260 5.44 5.46 -4.47
N TYR A 261 4.39 4.94 -3.81
CA TYR A 261 3.93 5.47 -2.55
C TYR A 261 5.01 5.36 -1.48
N ASP A 262 5.15 6.37 -0.63
CA ASP A 262 6.25 6.42 0.33
C ASP A 262 6.10 5.37 1.43
N HIS A 263 4.92 5.29 2.02
CA HIS A 263 4.56 4.27 3.00
C HIS A 263 3.05 4.03 3.04
N ALA A 264 2.65 2.94 3.69
CA ALA A 264 1.25 2.63 3.91
C ALA A 264 1.03 2.01 5.30
N LEU A 265 -0.13 2.31 5.89
CA LEU A 265 -0.57 1.75 7.15
C LEU A 265 -1.81 0.88 6.91
N LEU A 266 -1.71 -0.39 7.28
CA LEU A 266 -2.79 -1.37 7.10
C LEU A 266 -3.88 -1.16 8.14
N PHE A 267 -5.13 -1.29 7.76
CA PHE A 267 -6.28 -1.22 8.66
C PHE A 267 -6.95 -2.60 8.73
N ASP A 268 -7.02 -3.32 9.86
CA ASP A 268 -6.28 -3.03 11.08
C ASP A 268 -5.76 -4.34 11.72
N LEU A 269 -5.13 -4.28 12.89
CA LEU A 269 -4.49 -5.45 13.50
C LEU A 269 -5.53 -6.38 14.16
N ASP A 270 -6.38 -5.89 15.05
CA ASP A 270 -7.04 -6.69 16.06
C ASP A 270 -8.47 -6.24 16.45
N SER A 271 -9.11 -5.40 15.63
CA SER A 271 -10.51 -5.05 15.86
C SER A 271 -11.40 -6.31 15.90
N HIS A 272 -12.60 -6.16 16.48
CA HIS A 272 -13.58 -7.25 16.53
C HIS A 272 -14.43 -7.35 15.25
N ASP A 273 -14.07 -6.60 14.22
CA ASP A 273 -14.77 -6.57 12.95
C ASP A 273 -13.98 -7.28 11.83
N GLU A 274 -14.55 -7.31 10.64
CA GLU A 274 -13.97 -7.98 9.47
C GLU A 274 -12.70 -7.29 8.89
N TRP A 275 -12.29 -6.14 9.42
CA TRP A 275 -11.05 -5.48 9.01
C TRP A 275 -9.81 -6.12 9.61
N ALA A 276 -9.92 -6.70 10.80
CA ALA A 276 -8.79 -7.24 11.54
C ALA A 276 -8.06 -8.34 10.77
N VAL A 277 -6.75 -8.28 10.78
CA VAL A 277 -5.89 -9.36 10.26
C VAL A 277 -5.54 -10.38 11.34
N ALA A 278 -5.73 -10.01 12.60
CA ALA A 278 -5.59 -10.88 13.76
C ALA A 278 -6.67 -10.56 14.81
N PRO A 279 -7.96 -10.83 14.53
CA PRO A 279 -9.04 -10.55 15.47
C PRO A 279 -8.74 -11.23 16.82
N ASP A 280 -8.91 -10.48 17.91
CA ASP A 280 -8.52 -10.92 19.26
C ASP A 280 -7.08 -11.46 19.35
N PHE A 281 -6.17 -10.90 18.53
CA PHE A 281 -4.79 -11.39 18.37
C PHE A 281 -4.67 -12.84 17.88
N SER A 282 -5.67 -13.33 17.17
CA SER A 282 -5.64 -14.65 16.52
C SER A 282 -5.31 -14.51 15.02
N PRO A 283 -4.09 -14.91 14.58
CA PRO A 283 -3.65 -14.72 13.20
C PRO A 283 -4.53 -15.41 12.16
N THR A 284 -4.98 -14.69 11.15
CA THR A 284 -5.73 -15.20 9.99
C THR A 284 -4.79 -15.64 8.85
N LYS A 285 -5.36 -16.21 7.77
CA LYS A 285 -4.59 -16.47 6.53
C LYS A 285 -4.02 -15.15 5.95
N THR A 286 -4.77 -14.05 6.05
CA THR A 286 -4.31 -12.72 5.63
C THR A 286 -3.11 -12.25 6.45
N TYR A 287 -3.11 -12.46 7.76
CA TYR A 287 -1.96 -12.20 8.61
C TYR A 287 -0.71 -12.95 8.12
N GLN A 288 -0.84 -14.25 7.82
CA GLN A 288 0.27 -15.04 7.30
C GLN A 288 0.76 -14.53 5.93
N GLN A 289 -0.16 -14.08 5.07
CA GLN A 289 0.21 -13.47 3.79
C GLN A 289 0.98 -12.17 3.97
N ILE A 290 0.56 -11.27 4.87
CA ILE A 290 1.29 -10.04 5.17
C ILE A 290 2.71 -10.36 5.68
N LYS A 291 2.82 -11.34 6.57
CA LYS A 291 4.10 -11.82 7.08
C LYS A 291 5.00 -12.39 5.97
N ALA A 292 4.43 -13.09 5.00
CA ALA A 292 5.13 -13.64 3.84
C ALA A 292 5.48 -12.57 2.78
N LEU A 293 4.87 -11.40 2.81
CA LEU A 293 5.18 -10.25 1.94
C LEU A 293 6.57 -9.64 2.25
N ARG A 294 7.57 -10.48 2.45
CA ARG A 294 8.97 -10.07 2.54
C ARG A 294 9.46 -9.66 1.15
N LEU A 295 9.08 -8.48 0.72
CA LEU A 295 9.35 -7.93 -0.60
C LEU A 295 10.85 -7.63 -0.87
N ASN A 296 11.72 -8.33 -0.18
CA ASN A 296 13.18 -8.28 -0.34
C ASN A 296 13.78 -9.62 -0.74
N GLU A 297 12.99 -10.61 -1.05
CA GLU A 297 13.58 -11.88 -1.48
C GLU A 297 14.04 -11.78 -2.93
N PRO A 298 15.16 -12.43 -3.28
CA PRO A 298 15.60 -12.58 -4.67
C PRO A 298 14.48 -13.19 -5.50
N PHE A 299 14.48 -12.90 -6.80
CA PHE A 299 13.54 -13.54 -7.71
C PHE A 299 13.78 -15.06 -7.71
N THR A 300 12.77 -15.82 -7.32
CA THR A 300 12.78 -17.28 -7.23
C THR A 300 11.49 -17.84 -7.81
N ASN A 301 11.40 -19.16 -8.01
CA ASN A 301 10.20 -19.82 -8.49
C ASN A 301 9.65 -19.22 -9.81
N GLY A 302 10.58 -18.94 -10.74
CA GLY A 302 10.21 -18.60 -12.12
C GLY A 302 9.76 -19.79 -12.95
N ASP A 303 10.08 -20.99 -12.47
CA ASP A 303 9.73 -22.29 -13.02
C ASP A 303 8.37 -22.87 -12.50
N PHE A 304 7.71 -22.14 -11.59
CA PHE A 304 6.41 -22.52 -10.99
C PHE A 304 6.39 -23.87 -10.28
N GLU A 305 7.52 -24.40 -9.88
CA GLU A 305 7.63 -25.68 -9.18
C GLU A 305 7.26 -25.64 -7.71
N SER A 306 7.08 -24.44 -7.13
CA SER A 306 6.66 -24.28 -5.74
C SER A 306 5.22 -24.69 -5.50
N ASP A 307 4.93 -25.33 -4.35
CA ASP A 307 3.59 -25.69 -3.90
C ASP A 307 2.67 -24.46 -3.74
N ASN A 308 3.24 -23.29 -3.51
CA ASN A 308 2.50 -22.10 -3.14
C ASN A 308 2.91 -20.89 -3.98
N ASN A 309 2.48 -20.87 -5.23
CA ASN A 309 2.82 -19.82 -6.18
C ASN A 309 2.31 -18.43 -5.75
N VAL A 310 1.17 -18.35 -5.05
CA VAL A 310 0.65 -17.09 -4.52
C VAL A 310 1.50 -16.59 -3.36
N GLU A 311 1.95 -17.46 -2.46
CA GLU A 311 2.83 -17.10 -1.35
C GLU A 311 4.24 -16.71 -1.83
N THR A 312 4.70 -17.26 -2.95
CA THR A 312 5.93 -16.83 -3.62
C THR A 312 5.79 -15.53 -4.41
N GLY A 313 4.58 -14.95 -4.45
CA GLY A 313 4.31 -13.62 -4.97
C GLY A 313 3.77 -13.54 -6.40
N TRP A 314 3.44 -14.66 -7.04
CA TRP A 314 2.74 -14.66 -8.32
C TRP A 314 1.24 -14.46 -8.11
N ILE A 315 0.68 -13.36 -8.56
CA ILE A 315 -0.68 -12.96 -8.29
C ILE A 315 -1.48 -12.81 -9.57
N PRO A 316 -2.61 -13.51 -9.70
CA PRO A 316 -3.54 -13.33 -10.80
C PRO A 316 -4.11 -11.90 -10.84
N PHE A 317 -4.23 -11.35 -12.03
CA PHE A 317 -4.72 -10.02 -12.28
C PHE A 317 -5.57 -9.96 -13.57
N GLU A 318 -6.70 -9.24 -13.53
CA GLU A 318 -7.53 -8.95 -14.68
C GLU A 318 -7.75 -7.45 -14.77
N ASP A 319 -7.37 -6.84 -15.88
CA ASP A 319 -7.44 -5.39 -16.05
C ASP A 319 -8.89 -4.89 -16.15
N GLY A 320 -9.15 -3.75 -15.51
CA GLY A 320 -10.45 -3.09 -15.51
C GLY A 320 -11.49 -3.62 -14.54
N ASP A 321 -11.18 -4.64 -13.74
CA ASP A 321 -12.07 -5.10 -12.68
C ASP A 321 -11.65 -4.51 -11.32
N THR A 322 -12.56 -3.76 -10.70
CA THR A 322 -12.34 -3.19 -9.36
C THR A 322 -12.48 -4.22 -8.25
N SER A 323 -13.17 -5.32 -8.48
CA SER A 323 -13.20 -6.50 -7.63
C SER A 323 -12.01 -7.43 -7.87
N THR A 324 -11.12 -7.03 -8.65
CA THR A 324 -9.73 -7.33 -9.09
C THR A 324 -9.24 -8.77 -9.04
N LEU A 325 -9.80 -9.62 -8.24
CA LEU A 325 -9.33 -10.99 -8.07
C LEU A 325 -10.40 -12.02 -8.38
N LYS A 326 -11.61 -11.55 -8.70
CA LYS A 326 -12.78 -12.39 -8.86
C LYS A 326 -12.67 -13.29 -10.09
N GLY A 327 -12.66 -12.74 -11.27
CA GLY A 327 -12.63 -13.53 -12.50
C GLY A 327 -11.25 -14.08 -12.89
N ALA A 328 -10.17 -13.40 -12.44
CA ALA A 328 -8.82 -13.76 -12.83
C ALA A 328 -8.40 -15.14 -12.34
N SER A 329 -8.78 -15.51 -11.13
CA SER A 329 -8.31 -16.75 -10.51
C SER A 329 -9.04 -17.99 -11.04
N GLU A 330 -10.27 -17.87 -11.51
CA GLU A 330 -10.96 -18.96 -12.22
C GLU A 330 -10.31 -19.27 -13.57
N ARG A 331 -9.70 -18.25 -14.18
CA ARG A 331 -9.03 -18.34 -15.47
C ARG A 331 -7.54 -18.56 -15.38
N VAL A 332 -6.96 -18.46 -14.18
CA VAL A 332 -5.55 -18.69 -13.91
C VAL A 332 -5.36 -19.98 -13.14
N SER A 333 -4.61 -20.90 -13.70
CA SER A 333 -4.26 -22.16 -13.08
C SER A 333 -2.74 -22.28 -12.93
N PHE A 334 -2.25 -22.48 -11.71
CA PHE A 334 -0.89 -22.95 -11.47
C PHE A 334 -0.88 -24.48 -11.54
N VAL A 335 -0.37 -25.01 -12.63
CA VAL A 335 -0.34 -26.45 -12.92
C VAL A 335 0.98 -27.04 -12.44
N ARG A 336 0.95 -28.24 -11.90
CA ARG A 336 2.11 -28.96 -11.37
C ARG A 336 2.05 -30.42 -11.73
N ASN A 337 3.21 -31.08 -11.69
CA ASN A 337 3.34 -32.49 -12.03
C ASN A 337 2.78 -32.85 -13.43
N ASP A 338 2.92 -31.93 -14.38
CA ASP A 338 2.54 -32.12 -15.77
C ASP A 338 3.76 -31.94 -16.70
N ASP A 339 4.69 -32.87 -16.63
CA ASP A 339 5.92 -32.85 -17.42
C ASP A 339 5.64 -32.79 -18.93
N SER A 340 4.48 -33.26 -19.39
CA SER A 340 4.09 -33.19 -20.79
C SER A 340 3.54 -31.81 -21.21
N GLY A 341 3.08 -31.05 -20.24
CA GLY A 341 2.44 -29.75 -20.45
C GLY A 341 3.35 -28.54 -20.17
N ALA A 342 4.48 -28.75 -19.47
CA ALA A 342 5.47 -27.75 -19.14
C ALA A 342 6.57 -27.64 -20.21
N HIS A 343 7.35 -26.52 -20.18
CA HIS A 343 8.57 -26.40 -20.98
C HIS A 343 9.74 -27.08 -20.26
N GLY A 344 9.89 -26.82 -18.96
CA GLY A 344 10.86 -27.43 -18.09
C GLY A 344 10.22 -27.90 -16.78
N GLY A 345 10.74 -28.99 -16.16
CA GLY A 345 10.13 -29.53 -14.94
C GLY A 345 8.68 -29.97 -15.16
N GLY A 346 7.83 -29.78 -14.15
CA GLY A 346 6.40 -30.15 -14.18
C GLY A 346 5.47 -28.98 -13.84
N GLY A 347 5.99 -27.76 -13.62
CA GLY A 347 5.25 -26.58 -13.19
C GLY A 347 5.09 -25.54 -14.29
N TYR A 348 3.91 -24.93 -14.39
CA TYR A 348 3.66 -23.79 -15.25
C TYR A 348 2.43 -23.04 -14.83
N VAL A 349 2.28 -21.76 -15.24
CA VAL A 349 1.03 -21.04 -15.11
C VAL A 349 0.26 -21.05 -16.42
N LYS A 350 -1.04 -21.37 -16.35
CA LYS A 350 -1.95 -21.38 -17.49
C LYS A 350 -2.99 -20.27 -17.34
N LEU A 351 -3.06 -19.42 -18.36
CA LEU A 351 -4.06 -18.35 -18.47
C LEU A 351 -5.11 -18.76 -19.49
N ASN A 352 -6.33 -19.05 -19.04
CA ASN A 352 -7.44 -19.50 -19.88
C ASN A 352 -8.24 -18.30 -20.39
N ASN A 353 -8.31 -18.14 -21.69
CA ASN A 353 -8.96 -17.00 -22.34
C ASN A 353 -10.49 -17.16 -22.49
N GLY A 354 -11.02 -18.28 -22.04
CA GLY A 354 -12.41 -18.68 -22.20
C GLY A 354 -13.41 -18.00 -21.30
N SER A 355 -13.44 -16.64 -21.26
CA SER A 355 -14.35 -15.91 -20.40
C SER A 355 -15.51 -15.27 -21.16
N THR A 356 -16.51 -14.83 -20.37
CA THR A 356 -17.65 -14.04 -20.82
C THR A 356 -17.26 -12.64 -21.34
N ASP A 357 -16.01 -12.20 -21.12
CA ASP A 357 -15.48 -10.93 -21.63
C ASP A 357 -14.09 -11.14 -22.25
N PRO A 358 -14.04 -11.53 -23.54
CA PRO A 358 -12.79 -11.85 -24.23
C PRO A 358 -11.86 -10.65 -24.47
N GLY A 359 -12.31 -9.42 -24.21
CA GLY A 359 -11.53 -8.21 -24.39
C GLY A 359 -10.65 -7.80 -23.21
N LYS A 360 -10.83 -8.43 -22.05
CA LYS A 360 -10.06 -8.06 -20.86
C LYS A 360 -8.74 -8.80 -20.78
N PRO A 361 -7.60 -8.07 -20.64
CA PRO A 361 -6.31 -8.69 -20.37
C PRO A 361 -6.32 -9.51 -19.09
N LEU A 362 -5.71 -10.67 -19.15
CA LEU A 362 -5.51 -11.55 -18.01
C LEU A 362 -4.01 -11.74 -17.79
N SER A 363 -3.56 -11.67 -16.56
CA SER A 363 -2.12 -11.85 -16.27
C SER A 363 -1.86 -12.44 -14.89
N VAL A 364 -0.64 -12.84 -14.69
CA VAL A 364 -0.06 -13.00 -13.35
C VAL A 364 1.09 -12.02 -13.21
N ARG A 365 1.19 -11.41 -12.04
CA ARG A 365 2.23 -10.42 -11.73
C ARG A 365 3.05 -10.84 -10.53
N ARG A 366 4.34 -10.45 -10.58
CA ARG A 366 5.26 -10.60 -9.45
C ARG A 366 6.24 -9.44 -9.39
N ILE A 367 6.64 -9.06 -8.18
CA ILE A 367 7.77 -8.14 -7.98
C ILE A 367 9.07 -8.93 -7.94
N ALA A 368 10.04 -8.49 -8.74
CA ALA A 368 11.44 -8.85 -8.59
C ALA A 368 12.16 -7.73 -7.84
N SER A 369 12.81 -8.05 -6.74
CA SER A 369 13.52 -7.11 -5.87
C SER A 369 15.03 -7.40 -5.86
N GLN A 370 15.78 -6.56 -5.13
CA GLN A 370 17.25 -6.65 -4.97
C GLN A 370 18.03 -6.44 -6.28
N LEU A 371 17.41 -5.74 -7.24
CA LEU A 371 18.06 -5.43 -8.49
C LEU A 371 19.05 -4.28 -8.34
N GLN A 372 20.15 -4.32 -9.10
CA GLN A 372 21.15 -3.27 -9.03
C GLN A 372 20.72 -2.05 -9.85
N LYS A 373 20.44 -0.93 -9.16
CA LYS A 373 20.12 0.35 -9.81
C LYS A 373 21.21 0.76 -10.80
N GLY A 374 20.78 1.24 -11.97
CA GLY A 374 21.66 1.69 -13.05
C GLY A 374 22.16 0.56 -13.95
N LYS A 375 21.77 -0.68 -13.69
CA LYS A 375 22.04 -1.83 -14.57
C LYS A 375 20.85 -2.10 -15.48
N LYS A 376 21.10 -2.90 -16.50
CA LYS A 376 20.05 -3.53 -17.31
C LYS A 376 19.97 -4.99 -16.90
N VAL A 377 18.76 -5.51 -16.85
CA VAL A 377 18.49 -6.93 -16.63
C VAL A 377 17.76 -7.50 -17.85
N LYS A 378 17.97 -8.76 -18.12
CA LYS A 378 17.24 -9.50 -19.14
C LYS A 378 16.13 -10.29 -18.45
N LEU A 379 14.90 -9.91 -18.74
CA LEU A 379 13.70 -10.66 -18.33
C LEU A 379 13.32 -11.58 -19.47
N GLY A 380 13.36 -12.88 -19.23
CA GLY A 380 13.00 -13.91 -20.19
C GLY A 380 11.97 -14.88 -19.66
N ALA A 381 11.17 -15.45 -20.55
CA ALA A 381 10.21 -16.48 -20.20
C ALA A 381 9.90 -17.38 -21.40
N TRP A 382 9.68 -18.67 -21.15
CA TRP A 382 9.09 -19.57 -22.12
C TRP A 382 7.57 -19.49 -22.09
N LEU A 383 6.96 -19.55 -23.24
CA LEU A 383 5.51 -19.49 -23.39
C LEU A 383 5.00 -20.43 -24.49
N TYR A 384 3.75 -20.86 -24.33
CA TYR A 384 3.03 -21.62 -25.34
C TYR A 384 1.66 -21.01 -25.53
N VAL A 385 1.31 -20.66 -26.76
CA VAL A 385 0.00 -20.10 -27.11
C VAL A 385 -0.82 -21.12 -27.85
N ASN A 386 -2.02 -21.41 -27.34
CA ASN A 386 -3.03 -22.20 -28.03
C ASN A 386 -4.14 -21.29 -28.58
N GLY A 387 -4.54 -21.51 -29.83
CA GLY A 387 -5.66 -20.80 -30.45
C GLY A 387 -5.36 -19.33 -30.82
N GLY A 388 -6.33 -18.48 -30.67
CA GLY A 388 -6.30 -17.07 -31.09
C GLY A 388 -5.65 -16.12 -30.10
N ALA A 389 -5.34 -16.56 -28.88
CA ALA A 389 -4.74 -15.73 -27.83
C ALA A 389 -3.38 -15.13 -28.24
N THR A 390 -2.96 -14.06 -27.60
CA THR A 390 -1.61 -13.48 -27.72
C THR A 390 -0.99 -13.38 -26.34
N ALA A 391 0.17 -13.96 -26.14
CA ALA A 391 0.92 -13.83 -24.88
C ALA A 391 1.73 -12.53 -24.88
N ILE A 392 1.84 -11.87 -23.72
CA ILE A 392 2.62 -10.65 -23.56
C ILE A 392 3.49 -10.77 -22.32
N LEU A 393 4.80 -10.62 -22.50
CA LEU A 393 5.77 -10.46 -21.42
C LEU A 393 5.99 -8.98 -21.18
N LYS A 394 5.78 -8.51 -19.92
CA LYS A 394 5.98 -7.10 -19.58
C LYS A 394 6.87 -6.90 -18.36
N ALA A 395 7.56 -5.76 -18.35
CA ALA A 395 8.17 -5.14 -17.17
C ALA A 395 7.48 -3.82 -16.89
N LEU A 396 6.99 -3.62 -15.68
CA LEU A 396 6.18 -2.47 -15.29
C LEU A 396 6.83 -1.67 -14.17
N GLY A 397 6.60 -0.36 -14.15
CA GLY A 397 6.92 0.53 -13.04
C GLY A 397 8.42 0.65 -12.75
N TYR A 398 9.29 0.35 -13.70
CA TYR A 398 10.74 0.30 -13.46
C TYR A 398 11.37 1.69 -13.33
N ASP A 399 10.76 2.76 -13.79
CA ASP A 399 11.36 4.09 -13.79
C ASP A 399 10.47 5.25 -13.39
N ASN A 400 9.16 5.19 -13.44
CA ASN A 400 8.31 6.31 -13.06
C ASN A 400 7.32 6.03 -11.91
N ARG A 401 6.70 7.09 -11.39
CA ARG A 401 5.83 7.04 -10.21
C ARG A 401 4.39 6.67 -10.55
N ASP A 402 3.97 6.94 -11.77
CA ASP A 402 2.59 6.77 -12.24
C ASP A 402 2.32 5.36 -12.74
N GLY A 403 3.33 4.49 -12.70
CA GLY A 403 3.22 3.12 -13.17
C GLY A 403 3.07 2.96 -14.68
N ASP A 404 3.26 4.03 -15.44
CA ASP A 404 3.07 4.03 -16.90
C ASP A 404 4.33 3.57 -17.66
N ALA A 405 5.48 3.42 -16.98
CA ALA A 405 6.68 2.88 -17.62
C ALA A 405 6.51 1.38 -17.87
N GLU A 406 6.41 1.03 -19.15
CA GLU A 406 6.23 -0.34 -19.60
C GLU A 406 7.24 -0.68 -20.69
N ILE A 407 7.81 -1.89 -20.60
CA ILE A 407 8.51 -2.56 -21.72
C ILE A 407 7.79 -3.87 -21.92
N GLU A 408 7.37 -4.14 -23.16
CA GLU A 408 6.62 -5.34 -23.47
C GLU A 408 7.11 -6.02 -24.74
N LYS A 409 6.82 -7.32 -24.84
CA LYS A 409 7.00 -8.11 -26.05
C LYS A 409 5.88 -9.14 -26.17
N ALA A 410 5.26 -9.19 -27.34
CA ALA A 410 4.19 -10.12 -27.64
C ALA A 410 4.73 -11.40 -28.32
N SER A 411 4.00 -12.50 -28.16
CA SER A 411 4.25 -13.77 -28.83
C SER A 411 4.03 -13.67 -30.35
N THR A 412 4.84 -14.44 -31.09
CA THR A 412 4.73 -14.54 -32.54
C THR A 412 4.35 -15.95 -33.01
N LYS A 413 4.54 -16.96 -32.16
CA LYS A 413 4.28 -18.36 -32.49
C LYS A 413 2.98 -18.88 -31.86
N LYS A 414 2.38 -19.86 -32.49
CA LYS A 414 1.20 -20.59 -32.02
C LYS A 414 1.50 -22.08 -31.99
N ASN A 415 0.88 -22.76 -31.03
CA ASN A 415 0.95 -24.23 -30.87
C ASN A 415 2.39 -24.76 -30.79
N SER A 416 3.30 -23.94 -30.29
CA SER A 416 4.69 -24.32 -30.02
C SER A 416 5.29 -23.45 -28.94
N TRP A 417 6.25 -23.96 -28.21
CA TRP A 417 6.99 -23.17 -27.24
C TRP A 417 7.83 -22.09 -27.93
N GLU A 418 7.81 -20.89 -27.35
CA GLU A 418 8.57 -19.71 -27.78
C GLU A 418 9.25 -19.09 -26.57
N TYR A 419 10.50 -18.64 -26.71
CA TYR A 419 11.17 -17.85 -25.70
C TYR A 419 11.07 -16.37 -26.02
N LEU A 420 10.51 -15.58 -25.12
CA LEU A 420 10.57 -14.13 -25.19
C LEU A 420 11.60 -13.59 -24.21
N GLU A 421 12.30 -12.55 -24.63
CA GLU A 421 13.24 -11.80 -23.79
C GLU A 421 13.09 -10.31 -24.04
N ILE A 422 13.09 -9.51 -22.96
CA ILE A 422 13.16 -8.05 -22.98
C ILE A 422 14.31 -7.58 -22.10
N GLU A 423 14.95 -6.47 -22.49
CA GLU A 423 15.98 -5.80 -21.69
C GLU A 423 15.34 -4.65 -20.91
N VAL A 424 15.49 -4.66 -19.59
CA VAL A 424 14.85 -3.71 -18.68
C VAL A 424 15.91 -2.86 -17.99
N PRO A 425 15.94 -1.54 -18.19
CA PRO A 425 16.83 -0.65 -17.44
C PRO A 425 16.31 -0.51 -16.00
N ILE A 426 17.16 -0.74 -15.02
CA ILE A 426 16.77 -0.68 -13.60
C ILE A 426 17.11 0.71 -13.04
N SER A 427 16.12 1.55 -12.90
CA SER A 427 16.25 2.85 -12.24
C SER A 427 15.92 2.81 -10.74
N LYS A 428 15.19 1.79 -10.30
CA LYS A 428 14.93 1.43 -8.91
C LYS A 428 15.61 0.10 -8.61
N ASN A 429 15.51 -0.42 -7.39
CA ASN A 429 16.04 -1.75 -7.03
C ASN A 429 15.00 -2.87 -7.22
N TRP A 430 13.98 -2.64 -8.03
CA TRP A 430 12.89 -3.58 -8.29
C TRP A 430 12.21 -3.33 -9.64
N VAL A 431 11.45 -4.31 -10.10
CA VAL A 431 10.54 -4.25 -11.26
C VAL A 431 9.35 -5.17 -11.04
N VAL A 432 8.18 -4.81 -11.56
CA VAL A 432 7.04 -5.73 -11.63
C VAL A 432 7.11 -6.49 -12.94
N ILE A 433 7.11 -7.82 -12.84
CA ILE A 433 7.02 -8.73 -13.98
C ILE A 433 5.56 -9.07 -14.22
N GLU A 434 5.10 -8.95 -15.45
CA GLU A 434 3.76 -9.38 -15.85
C GLU A 434 3.86 -10.41 -16.98
N LEU A 435 3.20 -11.55 -16.76
CA LEU A 435 2.98 -12.60 -17.76
C LEU A 435 1.50 -12.55 -18.12
N GLY A 436 1.20 -12.02 -19.30
CA GLY A 436 -0.16 -11.71 -19.68
C GLY A 436 -0.66 -12.37 -20.95
N THR A 437 -1.96 -12.22 -21.19
CA THR A 437 -2.60 -12.51 -22.48
C THR A 437 -3.51 -11.39 -22.88
N LEU A 438 -3.48 -11.02 -24.17
CA LEU A 438 -4.51 -10.18 -24.77
C LEU A 438 -5.62 -11.09 -25.32
N GLY A 439 -6.83 -10.81 -24.86
CA GLY A 439 -7.98 -11.65 -25.15
C GLY A 439 -8.68 -11.26 -26.43
N THR A 440 -8.43 -11.96 -27.54
CA THR A 440 -9.30 -12.00 -28.71
C THR A 440 -9.67 -13.44 -29.10
N GLY A 441 -9.36 -14.39 -28.24
CA GLY A 441 -9.52 -15.80 -28.52
C GLY A 441 -10.92 -16.33 -28.19
N SER A 442 -11.23 -17.52 -28.74
CA SER A 442 -12.42 -18.29 -28.45
C SER A 442 -12.38 -18.96 -27.07
N SER A 443 -13.51 -19.40 -26.56
CA SER A 443 -13.55 -20.26 -25.38
C SER A 443 -12.72 -21.52 -25.63
N GLY A 444 -11.67 -21.74 -24.84
CA GLY A 444 -10.73 -22.85 -25.02
C GLY A 444 -9.33 -22.41 -25.44
N ASP A 445 -9.13 -21.17 -25.85
CA ASP A 445 -7.80 -20.62 -26.09
C ASP A 445 -7.09 -20.35 -24.74
N TYR A 446 -5.78 -20.57 -24.70
CA TYR A 446 -4.99 -20.35 -23.50
C TYR A 446 -3.54 -20.00 -23.81
N VAL A 447 -2.88 -19.43 -22.83
CA VAL A 447 -1.43 -19.22 -22.78
C VAL A 447 -0.86 -19.96 -21.58
N LYS A 448 0.28 -20.66 -21.79
CA LYS A 448 1.10 -21.19 -20.70
C LYS A 448 2.35 -20.36 -20.58
N TRP A 449 2.82 -20.15 -19.38
CA TRP A 449 4.09 -19.50 -19.07
C TRP A 449 4.93 -20.37 -18.15
N ASP A 450 6.23 -20.47 -18.43
CA ASP A 450 7.16 -21.31 -17.71
C ASP A 450 8.58 -20.73 -17.75
N ASP A 451 9.47 -21.22 -16.89
CA ASP A 451 10.90 -20.90 -16.85
C ASP A 451 11.19 -19.40 -16.95
N VAL A 452 10.51 -18.60 -16.14
CA VAL A 452 10.77 -17.15 -16.07
C VAL A 452 12.12 -16.88 -15.44
N SER A 453 12.95 -16.14 -16.12
CA SER A 453 14.32 -15.82 -15.68
C SER A 453 14.56 -14.32 -15.64
N LEU A 454 15.41 -13.90 -14.72
CA LEU A 454 15.85 -12.52 -14.58
C LEU A 454 17.39 -12.53 -14.39
N ASN A 455 18.13 -12.11 -15.44
CA ASN A 455 19.59 -12.20 -15.52
C ASN A 455 20.25 -10.83 -15.75
#